data_9d4d2558b93b7786f0992488dfcd6b50
#
_entry.id   9d4d2558b93b7786f0992488dfcd6b50
#
_cell.length_a   1.000
_cell.length_b   1.000
_cell.length_c   1.000
_cell.angle_alpha   90.00
_cell.angle_beta   90.00
_cell.angle_gamma   90.00
#
_symmetry.space_group_name_H-M   'P 1'
#
loop_
_entity.id
_entity.type
_entity.pdbx_description
1 polymer ?
#
loop_
_entity_poly.entity_id
_entity_poly.type
_entity_poly.pdbx_seq_one_letter_code
_entity_poly.pdbx_strand_id
1 'polypeptide(L)'
;MKCLPLSRISLTPYLSANLESLEIGLDKLLTAKMLEQAELPFPQTHIFSEMEGRLSYPFIIKSRRGYGSSTVYLVEDSAQHQIYVSDYPDFIAQEYLNVDDAEYTCGLFASKDSKTTRSIVMHRNLYEGTTSYGSVESFPDVDYILRQIAMELNLSGAINVQLRITQKGPVVFEINPRFSSTVRFRHLMGFEDFIWSVQDALKLPISEYHPPLPGTKFYRDSNEIIVGI
;
A
#
# COMPACT_ATOMS: atom_id res chain seq x y z
N MET A 1 -18.88 11.40 -4.85
CA MET A 1 -18.30 11.85 -6.14
C MET A 1 -18.72 10.83 -7.20
N LYS A 2 -19.52 11.20 -8.19
CA LYS A 2 -19.94 10.28 -9.26
C LYS A 2 -18.72 10.03 -10.16
N CYS A 3 -18.25 8.79 -10.27
CA CYS A 3 -17.27 8.42 -11.28
C CYS A 3 -17.83 8.77 -12.66
N LEU A 4 -17.06 9.55 -13.42
CA LEU A 4 -17.38 9.79 -14.83
C LEU A 4 -17.29 8.45 -15.58
N PRO A 5 -18.23 8.16 -16.48
CA PRO A 5 -18.15 6.94 -17.25
C PRO A 5 -16.91 6.94 -18.13
N LEU A 6 -16.17 5.82 -18.14
CA LEU A 6 -14.92 5.57 -18.86
C LEU A 6 -14.95 5.94 -20.36
N SER A 7 -16.14 6.03 -20.95
CA SER A 7 -16.36 6.41 -22.36
C SER A 7 -16.02 7.87 -22.70
N ARG A 8 -15.65 8.70 -21.73
CA ARG A 8 -15.25 10.10 -21.94
C ARG A 8 -13.79 10.38 -21.57
N ILE A 9 -12.99 9.34 -21.39
CA ILE A 9 -11.55 9.53 -21.13
C ILE A 9 -10.94 10.00 -22.46
N SER A 10 -10.51 11.26 -22.49
CA SER A 10 -9.81 11.86 -23.61
C SER A 10 -8.49 11.10 -23.88
N LEU A 11 -7.94 11.23 -25.08
CA LEU A 11 -6.61 10.70 -25.44
C LEU A 11 -5.45 11.31 -24.63
N THR A 12 -5.75 12.11 -23.63
CA THR A 12 -4.77 12.72 -22.72
C THR A 12 -4.27 11.65 -21.74
N PRO A 13 -2.96 11.33 -21.72
CA PRO A 13 -2.41 10.41 -20.75
C PRO A 13 -2.67 10.93 -19.33
N TYR A 14 -3.14 10.06 -18.46
CA TYR A 14 -3.31 10.36 -17.04
C TYR A 14 -2.34 9.50 -16.23
N LEU A 15 -1.83 10.07 -15.15
CA LEU A 15 -0.87 9.39 -14.28
C LEU A 15 -1.61 8.59 -13.22
N SER A 16 -1.78 7.31 -13.47
CA SER A 16 -2.30 6.35 -12.48
C SER A 16 -1.71 4.97 -12.77
N ALA A 17 -1.86 4.06 -11.82
CA ALA A 17 -1.66 2.66 -12.09
C ALA A 17 -2.67 2.15 -13.16
N ASN A 18 -2.38 1.03 -13.82
CA ASN A 18 -3.30 0.39 -14.76
C ASN A 18 -4.64 0.01 -14.09
N LEU A 19 -5.67 -0.22 -14.89
CA LEU A 19 -7.05 -0.46 -14.39
C LEU A 19 -7.12 -1.64 -13.43
N GLU A 20 -6.43 -2.73 -13.70
CA GLU A 20 -6.38 -3.92 -12.85
C GLU A 20 -5.82 -3.58 -11.46
N SER A 21 -4.70 -2.87 -11.40
CA SER A 21 -4.14 -2.37 -10.14
C SER A 21 -5.08 -1.43 -9.40
N LEU A 22 -5.85 -0.60 -10.13
CA LEU A 22 -6.86 0.28 -9.54
C LEU A 22 -7.99 -0.52 -8.91
N GLU A 23 -8.56 -1.49 -9.61
CA GLU A 23 -9.66 -2.32 -9.12
C GLU A 23 -9.26 -3.11 -7.88
N ILE A 24 -8.11 -3.78 -7.92
CA ILE A 24 -7.59 -4.58 -6.81
C ILE A 24 -7.21 -3.70 -5.62
N GLY A 25 -6.46 -2.62 -5.84
CA GLY A 25 -5.97 -1.79 -4.74
C GLY A 25 -7.04 -0.90 -4.09
N LEU A 26 -8.14 -0.57 -4.78
CA LEU A 26 -9.27 0.16 -4.20
C LEU A 26 -10.21 -0.71 -3.35
N ASP A 27 -10.05 -2.02 -3.39
CA ASP A 27 -10.88 -2.98 -2.66
C ASP A 27 -9.99 -3.92 -1.83
N LYS A 28 -10.00 -3.73 -0.50
CA LYS A 28 -9.13 -4.48 0.43
C LYS A 28 -9.39 -5.99 0.42
N LEU A 29 -10.62 -6.41 0.09
CA LEU A 29 -10.93 -7.84 -0.07
C LEU A 29 -10.32 -8.40 -1.35
N LEU A 30 -10.34 -7.64 -2.46
CA LEU A 30 -9.69 -8.06 -3.70
C LEU A 30 -8.17 -8.07 -3.54
N THR A 31 -7.60 -7.09 -2.83
CA THR A 31 -6.17 -7.09 -2.46
C THR A 31 -5.80 -8.38 -1.72
N ALA A 32 -6.55 -8.75 -0.67
CA ALA A 32 -6.30 -9.97 0.08
C ALA A 32 -6.40 -11.24 -0.79
N LYS A 33 -7.42 -11.33 -1.65
CA LYS A 33 -7.59 -12.47 -2.57
C LYS A 33 -6.45 -12.58 -3.58
N MET A 34 -5.98 -11.46 -4.12
CA MET A 34 -4.82 -11.45 -5.03
C MET A 34 -3.55 -11.93 -4.31
N LEU A 35 -3.30 -11.45 -3.10
CA LEU A 35 -2.14 -11.89 -2.30
C LEU A 35 -2.23 -13.37 -1.94
N GLU A 36 -3.42 -13.89 -1.62
CA GLU A 36 -3.66 -15.31 -1.38
C GLU A 36 -3.38 -16.17 -2.62
N GLN A 37 -3.88 -15.76 -3.78
CA GLN A 37 -3.67 -16.47 -5.05
C GLN A 37 -2.19 -16.47 -5.48
N ALA A 38 -1.47 -15.40 -5.15
CA ALA A 38 -0.04 -15.27 -5.39
C ALA A 38 0.84 -15.96 -4.32
N GLU A 39 0.22 -16.59 -3.33
CA GLU A 39 0.91 -17.21 -2.17
C GLU A 39 1.83 -16.21 -1.42
N LEU A 40 1.45 -14.92 -1.41
CA LEU A 40 2.19 -13.87 -0.72
C LEU A 40 1.64 -13.68 0.71
N PRO A 41 2.49 -13.27 1.67
CA PRO A 41 2.06 -13.07 3.04
C PRO A 41 1.06 -11.90 3.18
N PHE A 42 -0.12 -12.18 3.73
CA PHE A 42 -1.17 -11.21 4.01
C PHE A 42 -1.93 -11.59 5.29
N PRO A 43 -2.59 -10.64 5.99
CA PRO A 43 -3.45 -10.99 7.11
C PRO A 43 -4.75 -11.59 6.60
N GLN A 44 -5.20 -12.70 7.20
CA GLN A 44 -6.48 -13.32 6.83
C GLN A 44 -7.59 -12.30 6.81
N THR A 45 -8.36 -12.25 5.72
CA THR A 45 -9.34 -11.19 5.46
C THR A 45 -10.65 -11.78 4.93
N HIS A 46 -11.76 -11.41 5.55
CA HIS A 46 -13.10 -11.91 5.22
C HIS A 46 -14.10 -10.76 5.15
N ILE A 47 -15.26 -10.97 4.51
CA ILE A 47 -16.41 -10.08 4.67
C ILE A 47 -16.87 -10.19 6.13
N PHE A 48 -17.06 -9.06 6.81
CA PHE A 48 -17.33 -9.07 8.25
C PHE A 48 -18.60 -9.82 8.61
N SER A 49 -19.68 -9.64 7.86
CA SER A 49 -20.95 -10.36 8.07
C SER A 49 -20.88 -11.88 7.80
N GLU A 50 -19.79 -12.37 7.16
CA GLU A 50 -19.60 -13.77 6.79
C GLU A 50 -18.45 -14.46 7.54
N MET A 51 -17.81 -13.75 8.49
CA MET A 51 -16.55 -14.18 9.09
C MET A 51 -16.69 -15.06 10.34
N GLU A 52 -17.90 -15.33 10.83
CA GLU A 52 -18.12 -16.04 12.09
C GLU A 52 -17.28 -17.33 12.20
N GLY A 53 -16.47 -17.41 13.26
CA GLY A 53 -15.58 -18.54 13.52
C GLY A 53 -14.34 -18.65 12.61
N ARG A 54 -14.10 -17.70 11.69
CA ARG A 54 -12.94 -17.74 10.76
C ARG A 54 -11.70 -17.02 11.29
N LEU A 55 -11.88 -16.03 12.17
CA LEU A 55 -10.78 -15.34 12.84
C LEU A 55 -10.90 -15.48 14.36
N SER A 56 -9.77 -15.54 15.03
CA SER A 56 -9.69 -15.46 16.49
C SER A 56 -9.69 -14.00 16.95
N TYR A 57 -10.22 -13.73 18.13
CA TYR A 57 -10.09 -12.42 18.77
C TYR A 57 -8.68 -12.21 19.32
N PRO A 58 -8.13 -10.98 19.30
CA PRO A 58 -8.72 -9.82 18.63
C PRO A 58 -8.50 -9.83 17.12
N PHE A 59 -9.41 -9.17 16.39
CA PHE A 59 -9.25 -8.85 14.97
C PHE A 59 -9.68 -7.41 14.70
N ILE A 60 -9.36 -6.85 13.55
CA ILE A 60 -9.84 -5.53 13.16
C ILE A 60 -10.94 -5.62 12.13
N ILE A 61 -11.86 -4.64 12.17
CA ILE A 61 -12.79 -4.38 11.10
C ILE A 61 -12.51 -3.02 10.49
N LYS A 62 -12.66 -2.93 9.17
CA LYS A 62 -12.45 -1.69 8.44
C LYS A 62 -13.29 -1.63 7.17
N SER A 63 -13.55 -0.42 6.67
CA SER A 63 -14.25 -0.26 5.40
C SER A 63 -13.52 -1.02 4.29
N ARG A 64 -14.26 -1.84 3.54
CA ARG A 64 -13.74 -2.59 2.40
C ARG A 64 -13.14 -1.66 1.33
N ARG A 65 -13.81 -0.54 1.06
CA ARG A 65 -13.40 0.48 0.09
C ARG A 65 -13.18 1.82 0.78
N GLY A 66 -12.31 2.64 0.25
CA GLY A 66 -11.98 3.94 0.81
C GLY A 66 -10.53 4.04 1.30
N TYR A 67 -10.14 5.21 1.77
CA TYR A 67 -8.79 5.57 2.18
C TYR A 67 -8.82 6.35 3.51
N GLY A 68 -7.67 6.37 4.18
CA GLY A 68 -7.52 7.07 5.46
C GLY A 68 -8.15 6.28 6.62
N SER A 69 -7.39 5.86 7.57
CA SER A 69 -7.70 4.97 8.70
C SER A 69 -8.84 5.44 9.63
N SER A 70 -9.74 6.28 9.15
CA SER A 70 -10.82 6.91 9.92
C SER A 70 -11.90 5.94 10.42
N THR A 71 -11.89 4.70 9.94
CA THR A 71 -12.90 3.69 10.29
C THR A 71 -12.25 2.30 10.46
N VAL A 72 -11.34 2.20 11.42
CA VAL A 72 -10.73 0.92 11.82
C VAL A 72 -11.10 0.69 13.29
N TYR A 73 -11.75 -0.42 13.58
CA TYR A 73 -12.13 -0.79 14.95
C TYR A 73 -11.48 -2.11 15.33
N LEU A 74 -11.01 -2.20 16.55
CA LEU A 74 -10.55 -3.45 17.15
C LEU A 74 -11.78 -4.17 17.72
N VAL A 75 -11.90 -5.46 17.43
CA VAL A 75 -12.95 -6.34 17.96
C VAL A 75 -12.26 -7.33 18.87
N GLU A 76 -12.48 -7.20 20.18
CA GLU A 76 -11.77 -7.95 21.20
C GLU A 76 -12.52 -9.20 21.67
N ASP A 77 -13.85 -9.21 21.50
CA ASP A 77 -14.71 -10.29 21.97
C ASP A 77 -15.99 -10.45 21.14
N SER A 78 -16.77 -11.47 21.50
CA SER A 78 -18.04 -11.79 20.82
C SER A 78 -19.15 -10.75 21.05
N ALA A 79 -19.11 -10.01 22.16
CA ALA A 79 -20.13 -8.99 22.44
C ALA A 79 -19.93 -7.78 21.51
N GLN A 80 -18.70 -7.30 21.38
CA GLN A 80 -18.35 -6.26 20.41
C GLN A 80 -18.63 -6.70 18.98
N HIS A 81 -18.34 -7.97 18.64
CA HIS A 81 -18.63 -8.53 17.33
C HIS A 81 -20.12 -8.40 16.99
N GLN A 82 -21.02 -8.82 17.89
CA GLN A 82 -22.47 -8.74 17.67
C GLN A 82 -22.98 -7.31 17.45
N ILE A 83 -22.40 -6.34 18.18
CA ILE A 83 -22.75 -4.92 18.01
C ILE A 83 -22.29 -4.44 16.63
N TYR A 84 -21.02 -4.63 16.31
CA TYR A 84 -20.44 -4.08 15.09
C TYR A 84 -20.95 -4.72 13.80
N VAL A 85 -21.32 -6.01 13.81
CA VAL A 85 -21.82 -6.68 12.58
C VAL A 85 -23.15 -6.07 12.12
N SER A 86 -23.95 -5.57 13.06
CA SER A 86 -25.20 -4.88 12.73
C SER A 86 -24.97 -3.49 12.13
N ASP A 87 -23.95 -2.79 12.64
CA ASP A 87 -23.64 -1.41 12.24
C ASP A 87 -22.78 -1.33 10.96
N TYR A 88 -21.95 -2.34 10.71
CA TYR A 88 -20.96 -2.34 9.63
C TYR A 88 -20.95 -3.62 8.78
N PRO A 89 -22.13 -4.03 8.20
CA PRO A 89 -22.23 -5.32 7.50
C PRO A 89 -21.32 -5.45 6.26
N ASP A 90 -21.00 -4.33 5.62
CA ASP A 90 -20.16 -4.26 4.40
C ASP A 90 -18.67 -4.11 4.66
N PHE A 91 -18.27 -4.10 5.95
CA PHE A 91 -16.85 -4.03 6.30
C PHE A 91 -16.16 -5.37 6.03
N ILE A 92 -14.85 -5.32 5.99
CA ILE A 92 -14.01 -6.52 6.10
C ILE A 92 -13.54 -6.71 7.53
N ALA A 93 -13.46 -7.96 7.95
CA ALA A 93 -12.72 -8.39 9.13
C ALA A 93 -11.33 -8.88 8.70
N GLN A 94 -10.31 -8.47 9.42
CA GLN A 94 -8.93 -8.80 9.09
C GLN A 94 -8.17 -9.20 10.36
N GLU A 95 -7.32 -10.23 10.24
CA GLU A 95 -6.42 -10.65 11.29
C GLU A 95 -5.67 -9.45 11.88
N TYR A 96 -5.61 -9.39 13.22
CA TYR A 96 -4.91 -8.33 13.91
C TYR A 96 -3.39 -8.53 13.82
N LEU A 97 -2.72 -7.58 13.19
CA LEU A 97 -1.27 -7.48 13.23
C LEU A 97 -0.89 -6.58 14.41
N ASN A 98 0.04 -7.05 15.25
CA ASN A 98 0.42 -6.32 16.45
C ASN A 98 0.87 -4.88 16.07
N VAL A 99 0.38 -3.90 16.83
CA VAL A 99 0.76 -2.49 16.62
C VAL A 99 2.23 -2.22 16.96
N ASP A 100 2.85 -3.09 17.76
CA ASP A 100 4.28 -3.01 18.09
C ASP A 100 5.17 -3.52 16.93
N ASP A 101 4.60 -4.24 15.95
CA ASP A 101 5.32 -4.63 14.75
C ASP A 101 5.58 -3.38 13.90
N ALA A 102 6.82 -3.24 13.46
CA ALA A 102 7.24 -2.09 12.67
C ALA A 102 6.43 -1.99 11.37
N GLU A 103 5.90 -0.80 11.09
CA GLU A 103 5.09 -0.51 9.91
C GLU A 103 5.91 0.15 8.82
N TYR A 104 5.75 -0.35 7.60
CA TYR A 104 6.47 0.11 6.42
C TYR A 104 5.52 0.60 5.34
N THR A 105 5.97 1.61 4.61
CA THR A 105 5.34 2.11 3.39
C THR A 105 6.34 1.99 2.25
N CYS A 106 5.95 1.29 1.19
CA CYS A 106 6.82 1.01 0.07
C CYS A 106 6.31 1.70 -1.19
N GLY A 107 7.16 2.48 -1.83
CA GLY A 107 6.92 2.92 -3.20
C GLY A 107 7.27 1.79 -4.16
N LEU A 108 6.41 1.52 -5.13
CA LEU A 108 6.63 0.55 -6.18
C LEU A 108 6.22 1.17 -7.52
N PHE A 109 7.14 1.15 -8.48
CA PHE A 109 6.93 1.64 -9.84
C PHE A 109 7.28 0.55 -10.83
N ALA A 110 6.45 0.38 -11.86
CA ALA A 110 6.79 -0.42 -13.03
C ALA A 110 6.47 0.34 -14.32
N SER A 111 7.36 0.23 -15.31
CA SER A 111 7.13 0.81 -16.64
C SER A 111 6.10 -0.01 -17.43
N LYS A 112 5.41 0.65 -18.37
CA LYS A 112 4.38 0.03 -19.20
C LYS A 112 4.91 -1.15 -20.03
N ASP A 113 6.17 -1.13 -20.40
CA ASP A 113 6.82 -2.22 -21.15
C ASP A 113 7.38 -3.33 -20.23
N SER A 114 7.14 -3.23 -18.93
CA SER A 114 7.59 -4.15 -17.88
C SER A 114 9.11 -4.34 -17.78
N LYS A 115 9.92 -3.49 -18.43
CA LYS A 115 11.38 -3.58 -18.38
C LYS A 115 12.01 -2.96 -17.16
N THR A 116 11.28 -2.04 -16.51
CA THR A 116 11.76 -1.32 -15.34
C THR A 116 10.79 -1.55 -14.19
N THR A 117 11.28 -2.16 -13.11
CA THR A 117 10.59 -2.25 -11.83
C THR A 117 11.50 -1.74 -10.75
N ARG A 118 11.01 -0.82 -9.92
CA ARG A 118 11.77 -0.15 -8.85
C ARG A 118 10.95 -0.07 -7.59
N SER A 119 11.62 -0.22 -6.46
CA SER A 119 11.00 -0.11 -5.14
C SER A 119 11.86 0.70 -4.19
N ILE A 120 11.22 1.24 -3.17
CA ILE A 120 11.84 1.83 -1.99
C ILE A 120 11.05 1.40 -0.76
N VAL A 121 11.75 0.94 0.26
CA VAL A 121 11.15 0.49 1.53
C VAL A 121 11.44 1.53 2.60
N MET A 122 10.40 2.02 3.25
CA MET A 122 10.51 3.08 4.25
C MET A 122 9.80 2.64 5.54
N HIS A 123 10.57 2.46 6.61
CA HIS A 123 10.01 2.41 7.97
C HIS A 123 9.34 3.74 8.26
N ARG A 124 8.12 3.73 8.86
CA ARG A 124 7.39 4.97 9.09
C ARG A 124 6.81 5.06 10.49
N ASN A 125 6.81 6.26 11.02
CA ASN A 125 6.05 6.64 12.20
C ASN A 125 4.96 7.62 11.78
N LEU A 126 3.76 7.39 12.28
CA LEU A 126 2.58 8.20 11.95
C LEU A 126 2.35 9.25 13.03
N TYR A 127 1.98 10.44 12.59
CA TYR A 127 1.39 11.46 13.42
C TYR A 127 0.10 11.94 12.75
N GLU A 128 -1.01 11.88 13.45
CA GLU A 128 -2.34 12.22 12.91
C GLU A 128 -2.67 11.52 11.57
N GLY A 129 -2.31 10.24 11.45
CA GLY A 129 -2.59 9.42 10.26
C GLY A 129 -1.68 9.69 9.07
N THR A 130 -0.71 10.59 9.18
CA THR A 130 0.27 10.88 8.14
C THR A 130 1.69 10.48 8.56
N THR A 131 2.53 10.12 7.60
CA THR A 131 3.94 9.81 7.87
C THR A 131 4.67 11.07 8.34
N SER A 132 5.17 11.05 9.57
CA SER A 132 5.89 12.15 10.21
C SER A 132 7.40 12.00 10.07
N TYR A 133 7.94 10.84 10.41
CA TYR A 133 9.36 10.54 10.28
C TYR A 133 9.61 9.06 10.04
N GLY A 134 10.82 8.71 9.65
CA GLY A 134 11.22 7.33 9.44
C GLY A 134 12.61 7.20 8.85
N SER A 135 12.89 6.01 8.33
CA SER A 135 14.15 5.66 7.68
C SER A 135 13.94 4.78 6.46
N VAL A 136 14.86 4.86 5.53
CA VAL A 136 14.96 3.91 4.42
C VAL A 136 15.57 2.61 4.93
N GLU A 137 14.97 1.50 4.56
CA GLU A 137 15.43 0.18 4.94
C GLU A 137 15.62 -0.71 3.71
N SER A 138 16.34 -1.81 3.88
CA SER A 138 16.58 -2.79 2.83
C SER A 138 16.35 -4.19 3.37
N PHE A 139 15.33 -4.87 2.82
CA PHE A 139 14.97 -6.23 3.18
C PHE A 139 14.77 -7.06 1.90
N PRO A 140 15.62 -8.06 1.62
CA PRO A 140 15.50 -8.91 0.44
C PRO A 140 14.12 -9.56 0.30
N ASP A 141 13.51 -9.99 1.41
CA ASP A 141 12.18 -10.61 1.41
C ASP A 141 11.09 -9.63 1.01
N VAL A 142 11.17 -8.37 1.47
CA VAL A 142 10.23 -7.31 1.07
C VAL A 142 10.41 -6.98 -0.41
N ASP A 143 11.64 -6.86 -0.89
CA ASP A 143 11.92 -6.61 -2.31
C ASP A 143 11.40 -7.74 -3.20
N TYR A 144 11.49 -8.98 -2.75
CA TYR A 144 10.90 -10.13 -3.44
C TYR A 144 9.36 -9.97 -3.53
N ILE A 145 8.68 -9.73 -2.39
CA ILE A 145 7.23 -9.55 -2.34
C ILE A 145 6.78 -8.40 -3.25
N LEU A 146 7.46 -7.27 -3.24
CA LEU A 146 7.13 -6.13 -4.08
C LEU A 146 7.25 -6.45 -5.57
N ARG A 147 8.27 -7.21 -5.97
CA ARG A 147 8.39 -7.69 -7.36
C ARG A 147 7.27 -8.64 -7.75
N GLN A 148 6.90 -9.58 -6.87
CA GLN A 148 5.77 -10.48 -7.13
C GLN A 148 4.46 -9.68 -7.28
N ILE A 149 4.19 -8.71 -6.39
CA ILE A 149 3.02 -7.83 -6.51
C ILE A 149 3.02 -7.09 -7.87
N ALA A 150 4.17 -6.58 -8.33
CA ALA A 150 4.25 -5.92 -9.63
C ALA A 150 3.91 -6.87 -10.79
N MET A 151 4.33 -8.13 -10.70
CA MET A 151 4.04 -9.17 -11.70
C MET A 151 2.56 -9.56 -11.68
N GLU A 152 2.00 -9.87 -10.52
CA GLU A 152 0.60 -10.29 -10.37
C GLU A 152 -0.39 -9.20 -10.81
N LEU A 153 -0.06 -7.93 -10.56
CA LEU A 153 -0.86 -6.80 -11.00
C LEU A 153 -0.62 -6.41 -12.47
N ASN A 154 0.31 -7.08 -13.16
CA ASN A 154 0.80 -6.60 -14.45
C ASN A 154 1.03 -5.09 -14.42
N LEU A 155 1.70 -4.64 -13.35
CA LEU A 155 1.74 -3.24 -12.94
C LEU A 155 2.32 -2.35 -14.03
N SER A 156 1.60 -1.27 -14.33
CA SER A 156 2.09 -0.14 -15.11
C SER A 156 1.76 1.14 -14.36
N GLY A 157 2.78 1.91 -14.00
CA GLY A 157 2.68 3.10 -13.17
C GLY A 157 3.17 2.89 -11.74
N ALA A 158 2.74 3.76 -10.83
CA ALA A 158 3.19 3.76 -9.44
C ALA A 158 2.07 3.40 -8.46
N ILE A 159 2.40 2.58 -7.47
CA ILE A 159 1.54 2.22 -6.35
C ILE A 159 2.28 2.38 -5.03
N ASN A 160 1.53 2.35 -3.94
CA ASN A 160 2.08 2.32 -2.59
C ASN A 160 1.61 1.06 -1.87
N VAL A 161 2.55 0.25 -1.42
CA VAL A 161 2.29 -0.97 -0.65
C VAL A 161 2.57 -0.71 0.83
N GLN A 162 1.70 -1.19 1.71
CA GLN A 162 1.88 -1.09 3.16
C GLN A 162 1.98 -2.49 3.75
N LEU A 163 2.95 -2.67 4.61
CA LEU A 163 3.23 -3.93 5.27
C LEU A 163 3.73 -3.72 6.71
N ARG A 164 3.63 -4.78 7.50
CA ARG A 164 4.30 -4.90 8.81
C ARG A 164 5.32 -6.02 8.75
N ILE A 165 6.42 -5.85 9.46
CA ILE A 165 7.37 -6.93 9.68
C ILE A 165 7.03 -7.56 11.02
N THR A 166 6.44 -8.76 10.96
CA THR A 166 6.04 -9.56 12.11
C THR A 166 7.14 -10.56 12.48
N GLN A 167 6.95 -11.29 13.57
CA GLN A 167 7.84 -12.41 13.92
C GLN A 167 7.90 -13.52 12.83
N LYS A 168 6.88 -13.61 11.97
CA LYS A 168 6.80 -14.56 10.85
C LYS A 168 7.33 -13.99 9.52
N GLY A 169 7.82 -12.75 9.54
CA GLY A 169 8.29 -12.03 8.36
C GLY A 169 7.35 -10.91 7.91
N PRO A 170 7.57 -10.34 6.71
CA PRO A 170 6.76 -9.25 6.18
C PRO A 170 5.36 -9.71 5.80
N VAL A 171 4.33 -8.92 6.14
CA VAL A 171 2.91 -9.18 5.88
C VAL A 171 2.28 -7.95 5.25
N VAL A 172 1.80 -8.05 4.01
CA VAL A 172 1.19 -6.95 3.25
C VAL A 172 -0.29 -6.82 3.63
N PHE A 173 -0.69 -5.66 4.15
CA PHE A 173 -2.06 -5.43 4.59
C PHE A 173 -2.85 -4.41 3.77
N GLU A 174 -2.17 -3.65 2.88
CA GLU A 174 -2.84 -2.67 2.02
C GLU A 174 -2.01 -2.34 0.78
N ILE A 175 -2.68 -2.23 -0.37
CA ILE A 175 -2.13 -1.70 -1.61
C ILE A 175 -2.95 -0.47 -1.99
N ASN A 176 -2.27 0.67 -2.16
CA ASN A 176 -2.88 1.91 -2.61
C ASN A 176 -2.43 2.19 -4.05
N PRO A 177 -3.32 2.11 -5.05
CA PRO A 177 -2.96 2.25 -6.47
C PRO A 177 -2.80 3.72 -6.87
N ARG A 178 -1.99 4.44 -6.12
CA ARG A 178 -1.74 5.87 -6.27
C ARG A 178 -0.43 6.29 -5.61
N PHE A 179 0.03 7.49 -5.93
CA PHE A 179 1.06 8.17 -5.15
C PHE A 179 0.58 8.36 -3.71
N SER A 180 1.48 8.14 -2.75
CA SER A 180 1.18 8.29 -1.34
C SER A 180 1.61 9.65 -0.80
N SER A 181 1.26 9.94 0.45
CA SER A 181 1.74 11.14 1.16
C SER A 181 3.28 11.20 1.32
N THR A 182 3.98 10.10 1.04
CA THR A 182 5.45 10.02 1.08
C THR A 182 6.13 10.30 -0.26
N VAL A 183 5.38 10.61 -1.32
CA VAL A 183 5.94 10.83 -2.67
C VAL A 183 7.05 11.89 -2.67
N ARG A 184 6.88 12.98 -1.89
CA ARG A 184 7.90 14.04 -1.81
C ARG A 184 9.17 13.57 -1.09
N PHE A 185 9.06 12.80 0.00
CA PHE A 185 10.21 12.18 0.64
C PHE A 185 10.97 11.29 -0.35
N ARG A 186 10.24 10.43 -1.05
CA ARG A 186 10.80 9.53 -2.05
C ARG A 186 11.54 10.29 -3.13
N HIS A 187 10.92 11.33 -3.68
CA HIS A 187 11.54 12.18 -4.69
C HIS A 187 12.84 12.82 -4.20
N LEU A 188 12.87 13.39 -3.00
CA LEU A 188 14.06 13.99 -2.40
C LEU A 188 15.19 12.97 -2.13
N MET A 189 14.86 11.68 -2.03
CA MET A 189 15.79 10.57 -1.87
C MET A 189 16.14 9.85 -3.18
N GLY A 190 15.73 10.41 -4.33
CA GLY A 190 16.04 9.86 -5.66
C GLY A 190 15.07 8.78 -6.15
N PHE A 191 14.05 8.39 -5.37
CA PHE A 191 12.97 7.53 -5.87
C PHE A 191 11.89 8.39 -6.52
N GLU A 192 12.04 8.61 -7.81
CA GLU A 192 11.29 9.59 -8.57
C GLU A 192 10.08 8.98 -9.30
N ASP A 193 9.27 8.18 -8.61
CA ASP A 193 8.13 7.46 -9.20
C ASP A 193 7.13 8.36 -9.95
N PHE A 194 6.96 9.61 -9.50
CA PHE A 194 6.15 10.60 -10.22
C PHE A 194 6.80 10.98 -11.56
N ILE A 195 8.09 11.29 -11.57
CA ILE A 195 8.84 11.67 -12.79
C ILE A 195 8.89 10.50 -13.77
N TRP A 196 9.19 9.29 -13.29
CA TRP A 196 9.20 8.08 -14.11
C TRP A 196 7.83 7.79 -14.73
N SER A 197 6.74 8.01 -13.98
CA SER A 197 5.39 7.88 -14.52
C SER A 197 5.09 8.87 -15.64
N VAL A 198 5.59 10.12 -15.53
CA VAL A 198 5.49 11.12 -16.60
C VAL A 198 6.32 10.70 -17.82
N GLN A 199 7.57 10.27 -17.59
CA GLN A 199 8.47 9.83 -18.68
C GLN A 199 7.87 8.64 -19.42
N ASP A 200 7.35 7.63 -18.70
CA ASP A 200 6.72 6.46 -19.29
C ASP A 200 5.45 6.83 -20.10
N ALA A 201 4.59 7.68 -19.55
CA ALA A 201 3.38 8.16 -20.23
C ALA A 201 3.69 8.93 -21.53
N LEU A 202 4.78 9.67 -21.55
CA LEU A 202 5.26 10.42 -22.71
C LEU A 202 6.18 9.61 -23.62
N LYS A 203 6.43 8.33 -23.31
CA LYS A 203 7.36 7.43 -24.02
C LYS A 203 8.79 7.99 -24.09
N LEU A 204 9.20 8.71 -23.06
CA LEU A 204 10.56 9.18 -22.89
C LEU A 204 11.42 8.11 -22.19
N PRO A 205 12.75 8.14 -22.34
CA PRO A 205 13.63 7.31 -21.54
C PRO A 205 13.41 7.56 -20.05
N ILE A 206 13.27 6.48 -19.27
CA ILE A 206 13.11 6.57 -17.82
C ILE A 206 14.49 6.84 -17.21
N SER A 207 14.62 7.95 -16.47
CA SER A 207 15.87 8.35 -15.80
C SER A 207 16.37 7.26 -14.86
N GLU A 208 17.67 7.19 -14.63
CA GLU A 208 18.30 6.21 -13.74
C GLU A 208 17.81 6.36 -12.28
N TYR A 209 17.88 5.27 -11.54
CA TYR A 209 17.58 5.24 -10.12
C TYR A 209 18.87 4.99 -9.33
N HIS A 210 19.19 5.91 -8.46
CA HIS A 210 20.27 5.77 -7.50
C HIS A 210 19.63 5.63 -6.12
N PRO A 211 19.48 4.39 -5.59
CA PRO A 211 18.80 4.17 -4.32
C PRO A 211 19.54 4.86 -3.18
N PRO A 212 18.80 5.47 -2.24
CA PRO A 212 19.40 6.02 -1.03
C PRO A 212 20.00 4.90 -0.18
N LEU A 213 20.99 5.26 0.63
CA LEU A 213 21.59 4.30 1.56
C LEU A 213 20.55 3.87 2.63
N PRO A 214 20.51 2.57 3.00
CA PRO A 214 19.74 2.13 4.16
C PRO A 214 20.14 2.92 5.41
N GLY A 215 19.15 3.30 6.23
CA GLY A 215 19.38 4.17 7.39
C GLY A 215 19.22 5.66 7.08
N THR A 216 19.11 6.09 5.80
CA THR A 216 18.75 7.47 5.47
C THR A 216 17.44 7.84 6.14
N LYS A 217 17.45 8.90 6.96
CA LYS A 217 16.32 9.35 7.74
C LYS A 217 15.56 10.46 7.03
N PHE A 218 14.28 10.53 7.27
CA PHE A 218 13.43 11.60 6.77
C PHE A 218 12.47 12.08 7.87
N TYR A 219 12.15 13.36 7.82
CA TYR A 219 11.32 14.05 8.81
C TYR A 219 10.39 15.03 8.10
N ARG A 220 9.19 15.17 8.61
CA ARG A 220 8.23 16.19 8.22
C ARG A 220 8.08 17.19 9.34
N ASP A 221 8.38 18.43 9.01
CA ASP A 221 8.09 19.60 9.83
C ASP A 221 7.26 20.56 8.98
N SER A 222 7.59 21.82 8.90
CA SER A 222 7.02 22.75 7.91
C SER A 222 7.38 22.37 6.46
N ASN A 223 8.49 21.63 6.28
CA ASN A 223 8.94 21.02 5.02
C ASN A 223 9.47 19.60 5.28
N GLU A 224 9.62 18.82 4.21
CA GLU A 224 10.28 17.53 4.26
C GLU A 224 11.80 17.70 4.37
N ILE A 225 12.40 17.04 5.34
CA ILE A 225 13.85 17.08 5.62
C ILE A 225 14.41 15.66 5.44
N ILE A 226 15.52 15.55 4.71
CA ILE A 226 16.26 14.31 4.53
C ILE A 226 17.60 14.45 5.25
N VAL A 227 17.96 13.44 6.03
CA VAL A 227 19.24 13.33 6.71
C VAL A 227 19.90 12.03 6.26
N GLY A 228 20.99 12.17 5.50
CA GLY A 228 21.84 11.04 5.10
C GLY A 228 22.73 10.55 6.25
N ILE A 229 23.28 9.37 6.08
CA ILE A 229 24.35 8.82 6.92
C ILE A 229 25.70 9.30 6.37
#